data_02be885e5a3ff69b78abb6ed0cd658c5
#
_entry.id   02be885e5a3ff69b78abb6ed0cd658c5
#
_cell.length_a   1.000
_cell.length_b   1.000
_cell.length_c   1.000
_cell.angle_alpha   90.00
_cell.angle_beta   90.00
_cell.angle_gamma   90.00
#
_symmetry.space_group_name_H-M   'P 1'
#
loop_
_entity.id
_entity.type
_entity.pdbx_description
1 polymer ?
#
loop_
_entity_poly.entity_id
_entity_poly.type
_entity_poly.pdbx_seq_one_letter_code
_entity_poly.pdbx_strand_id
1 'polypeptide(L)'
;MEITSYQVEWIRDPFQILTGKRYEFMLDLNIDEEDDLYTPNGVYIRAVYSVDGEQGKLVTYDLLEKGTDRLLEFDLEDEEEQELAEFCSQHWNEAEE
;
A
#
# COMPACT_ATOMS: atom_id res chain seq x y z
N MET A 1 -3.93 -8.18 9.68
CA MET A 1 -3.26 -6.87 9.45
C MET A 1 -4.25 -5.77 9.78
N GLU A 2 -3.85 -4.88 10.67
CA GLU A 2 -4.75 -3.81 11.11
C GLU A 2 -4.30 -2.47 10.53
N ILE A 3 -5.13 -1.87 9.69
CA ILE A 3 -4.85 -0.58 9.06
C ILE A 3 -5.57 0.49 9.88
N THR A 4 -4.83 1.44 10.41
CA THR A 4 -5.39 2.48 11.28
C THR A 4 -5.73 3.76 10.52
N SER A 5 -4.98 4.05 9.47
CA SER A 5 -5.28 5.16 8.57
C SER A 5 -4.62 4.92 7.23
N TYR A 6 -5.04 5.68 6.22
CA TYR A 6 -4.48 5.52 4.90
C TYR A 6 -4.64 6.80 4.08
N GLN A 7 -3.81 6.90 3.03
CA GLN A 7 -3.92 7.92 2.01
C GLN A 7 -3.76 7.25 0.65
N VAL A 8 -4.45 7.76 -0.35
CA VAL A 8 -4.34 7.26 -1.72
C VAL A 8 -4.17 8.43 -2.67
N GLU A 9 -3.20 8.30 -3.59
CA GLU A 9 -2.91 9.32 -4.59
C GLU A 9 -2.83 8.68 -5.96
N TRP A 10 -3.33 9.39 -6.96
CA TRP A 10 -3.22 8.98 -8.35
C TRP A 10 -1.81 9.29 -8.84
N ILE A 11 -1.11 8.26 -9.31
CA ILE A 11 0.22 8.43 -9.92
C ILE A 11 0.01 8.85 -11.37
N ARG A 12 0.37 10.07 -11.68
CA ARG A 12 0.18 10.60 -13.03
C ARG A 12 1.23 10.04 -13.97
N ASP A 13 0.80 9.78 -15.22
CA ASP A 13 1.66 9.30 -16.29
C ASP A 13 1.55 10.29 -17.46
N PRO A 14 2.29 11.41 -17.42
CA PRO A 14 2.16 12.45 -18.45
C PRO A 14 2.60 11.98 -19.82
N PHE A 15 3.41 10.94 -19.91
CA PHE A 15 3.89 10.39 -21.17
C PHE A 15 3.10 9.19 -21.67
N GLN A 16 2.11 8.77 -20.92
CA GLN A 16 1.23 7.64 -21.24
C GLN A 16 2.01 6.36 -21.53
N ILE A 17 3.06 6.12 -20.75
CA ILE A 17 3.90 4.93 -20.90
C ILE A 17 3.25 3.73 -20.20
N LEU A 18 2.53 3.98 -19.10
CA LEU A 18 1.92 2.92 -18.31
C LEU A 18 0.55 2.54 -18.88
N THR A 19 0.25 1.25 -18.86
CA THR A 19 -1.07 0.76 -19.21
C THR A 19 -2.02 0.92 -18.02
N GLY A 20 -3.16 1.57 -18.23
CA GLY A 20 -4.13 1.82 -17.17
C GLY A 20 -3.68 2.92 -16.23
N LYS A 21 -4.34 2.99 -15.08
CA LYS A 21 -4.03 4.00 -14.06
C LYS A 21 -3.34 3.34 -12.89
N ARG A 22 -2.45 4.08 -12.24
CA ARG A 22 -1.77 3.59 -11.04
C ARG A 22 -2.03 4.53 -9.88
N TYR A 23 -2.14 3.92 -8.69
CA TYR A 23 -2.45 4.62 -7.45
C TYR A 23 -1.44 4.22 -6.39
N GLU A 24 -0.95 5.19 -5.63
CA GLU A 24 -0.07 4.93 -4.51
C GLU A 24 -0.87 5.00 -3.22
N PHE A 25 -0.76 3.97 -2.42
CA PHE A 25 -1.37 3.91 -1.10
C PHE A 25 -0.30 4.02 -0.04
N MET A 26 -0.60 4.80 0.98
CA MET A 26 0.20 4.88 2.21
C MET A 26 -0.71 4.44 3.34
N LEU A 27 -0.40 3.30 3.95
CA LEU A 27 -1.29 2.66 4.93
C LEU A 27 -0.56 2.53 6.26
N ASP A 28 -1.07 3.21 7.28
CA ASP A 28 -0.52 3.09 8.63
C ASP A 28 -1.04 1.80 9.27
N LEU A 29 -0.13 1.07 9.88
CA LEU A 29 -0.46 -0.20 10.53
C LEU A 29 -0.34 -0.10 12.04
N ASN A 30 -1.18 -0.86 12.73
CA ASN A 30 -1.01 -1.12 14.15
C ASN A 30 -0.33 -2.48 14.31
N ILE A 31 0.90 -2.48 14.81
CA ILE A 31 1.71 -3.68 14.97
C ILE A 31 1.88 -3.96 16.46
N ASP A 32 1.62 -5.22 16.87
CA ASP A 32 1.80 -5.65 18.24
C ASP A 32 3.28 -5.60 18.63
N GLU A 33 3.56 -5.21 19.88
CA GLU A 33 4.94 -5.15 20.39
C GLU A 33 5.66 -6.49 20.31
N GLU A 34 4.94 -7.59 20.31
CA GLU A 34 5.52 -8.92 20.24
C GLU A 34 5.79 -9.40 18.81
N ASP A 35 5.36 -8.63 17.83
CA ASP A 35 5.56 -8.96 16.42
C ASP A 35 6.97 -8.57 15.98
N ASP A 36 7.61 -9.44 15.19
CA ASP A 36 8.95 -9.16 14.67
C ASP A 36 9.02 -7.88 13.82
N LEU A 37 7.90 -7.49 13.26
CA LEU A 37 7.80 -6.27 12.44
C LEU A 37 7.73 -5.01 13.30
N TYR A 38 7.51 -5.14 14.60
CA TYR A 38 7.29 -4.00 15.48
C TYR A 38 8.51 -3.07 15.55
N THR A 39 8.24 -1.77 15.52
CA THR A 39 9.20 -0.73 15.79
C THR A 39 8.50 0.36 16.61
N PRO A 40 9.19 0.99 17.62
CA PRO A 40 8.59 2.05 18.41
C PRO A 40 8.11 3.24 17.59
N ASN A 41 8.70 3.45 16.41
CA ASN A 41 8.32 4.57 15.53
C ASN A 41 7.07 4.28 14.72
N GLY A 42 6.67 3.03 14.66
CA GLY A 42 5.52 2.62 13.86
C GLY A 42 5.90 2.13 12.47
N VAL A 43 4.97 1.47 11.82
CA VAL A 43 5.17 0.85 10.50
C VAL A 43 4.07 1.32 9.56
N TYR A 44 4.43 1.57 8.32
CA TYR A 44 3.45 1.82 7.27
C TYR A 44 3.79 1.04 6.01
N ILE A 45 2.77 0.80 5.19
CA ILE A 45 2.95 0.17 3.89
C ILE A 45 2.81 1.24 2.81
N ARG A 46 3.73 1.20 1.85
CA ARG A 46 3.60 1.96 0.62
C ARG A 46 3.30 0.94 -0.48
N ALA A 47 2.14 1.05 -1.09
CA ALA A 47 1.69 0.09 -2.09
C ALA A 47 1.32 0.80 -3.37
N VAL A 48 1.56 0.13 -4.50
CA VAL A 48 1.14 0.62 -5.81
C VAL A 48 0.12 -0.35 -6.38
N TYR A 49 -1.04 0.17 -6.71
CA TYR A 49 -2.16 -0.59 -7.24
C TYR A 49 -2.47 -0.07 -8.64
N SER A 50 -2.64 -0.96 -9.62
CA SER A 50 -2.98 -0.56 -10.98
C SER A 50 -4.41 -0.95 -11.30
N VAL A 51 -5.08 -0.09 -12.06
CA VAL A 51 -6.44 -0.33 -12.53
C VAL A 51 -6.47 -0.16 -14.05
N ASP A 52 -6.86 -1.22 -14.75
CA ASP A 52 -6.98 -1.22 -16.20
C ASP A 52 -8.39 -1.67 -16.56
N GLY A 53 -9.24 -0.71 -16.93
CA GLY A 53 -10.64 -0.98 -17.14
C GLY A 53 -11.32 -1.41 -15.83
N GLU A 54 -11.87 -2.61 -15.79
CA GLU A 54 -12.50 -3.15 -14.60
C GLU A 54 -11.57 -4.03 -13.77
N GLN A 55 -10.33 -4.21 -14.24
CA GLN A 55 -9.38 -5.07 -13.56
C GLN A 55 -8.38 -4.26 -12.76
N GLY A 56 -8.18 -4.65 -11.52
CA GLY A 56 -7.18 -4.05 -10.66
C GLY A 56 -6.23 -5.10 -10.14
N LYS A 57 -5.00 -4.69 -9.85
CA LYS A 57 -4.04 -5.58 -9.23
C LYS A 57 -3.01 -4.82 -8.43
N LEU A 58 -2.52 -5.47 -7.38
CA LEU A 58 -1.41 -4.95 -6.60
C LEU A 58 -0.12 -5.16 -7.39
N VAL A 59 0.57 -4.06 -7.68
CA VAL A 59 1.81 -4.11 -8.46
C VAL A 59 3.00 -4.41 -7.58
N THR A 60 3.13 -3.67 -6.49
CA THR A 60 4.22 -3.82 -5.55
C THR A 60 3.85 -3.20 -4.21
N TYR A 61 4.58 -3.56 -3.18
CA TYR A 61 4.46 -2.93 -1.86
C TYR A 61 5.79 -2.96 -1.14
N ASP A 62 5.95 -2.03 -0.20
CA ASP A 62 7.10 -1.98 0.71
C ASP A 62 6.60 -1.72 2.13
N LEU A 63 7.28 -2.32 3.10
CA LEU A 63 7.05 -2.05 4.51
C LEU A 63 8.14 -1.10 4.98
N LEU A 64 7.75 0.01 5.60
CA LEU A 64 8.68 1.07 5.97
C LEU A 64 8.45 1.50 7.43
N GLU A 65 9.53 1.97 8.04
CA GLU A 65 9.46 2.53 9.40
C GLU A 65 9.09 4.01 9.31
N LYS A 66 8.12 4.41 10.12
CA LYS A 66 7.72 5.82 10.19
C LYS A 66 8.85 6.68 10.75
N GLY A 67 8.92 7.90 10.27
CA GLY A 67 9.89 8.87 10.73
C GLY A 67 11.22 8.78 10.02
N THR A 68 11.77 7.59 9.88
CA THR A 68 13.05 7.37 9.19
C THR A 68 12.86 6.98 7.74
N ASP A 69 11.68 6.46 7.37
CA ASP A 69 11.36 5.90 6.06
C ASP A 69 12.30 4.76 5.67
N ARG A 70 12.83 4.07 6.67
CA ARG A 70 13.73 2.94 6.46
C ARG A 70 12.94 1.74 5.94
N LEU A 71 13.43 1.13 4.88
CA LEU A 71 12.84 -0.08 4.34
C LEU A 71 13.03 -1.23 5.33
N LEU A 72 11.93 -1.90 5.67
CA LEU A 72 11.95 -3.08 6.52
C LEU A 72 11.95 -4.31 5.63
N GLU A 73 12.90 -5.21 5.86
CA GLU A 73 13.08 -6.39 5.01
C GLU A 73 12.15 -7.52 5.43
N PHE A 74 10.85 -7.26 5.38
CA PHE A 74 9.81 -8.24 5.68
C PHE A 74 8.85 -8.31 4.51
N ASP A 75 8.34 -9.52 4.25
CA ASP A 75 7.30 -9.73 3.26
C ASP A 75 6.00 -10.08 3.96
N LEU A 76 4.90 -9.64 3.40
CA LEU A 76 3.58 -10.02 3.88
C LEU A 76 3.32 -11.50 3.54
N GLU A 77 2.57 -12.17 4.40
CA GLU A 77 2.09 -13.50 4.09
C GLU A 77 1.02 -13.43 2.98
N ASP A 78 0.76 -14.54 2.31
CA ASP A 78 -0.19 -14.56 1.20
C ASP A 78 -1.56 -13.99 1.58
N GLU A 79 -2.04 -14.33 2.77
CA GLU A 79 -3.32 -13.83 3.27
C GLU A 79 -3.29 -12.31 3.45
N GLU A 80 -2.17 -11.78 3.92
CA GLU A 80 -2.00 -10.35 4.13
C GLU A 80 -1.89 -9.61 2.81
N GLU A 81 -1.23 -10.20 1.82
CA GLU A 81 -1.18 -9.61 0.49
C GLU A 81 -2.56 -9.54 -0.15
N GLN A 82 -3.39 -10.56 0.07
CA GLN A 82 -4.76 -10.57 -0.42
C GLN A 82 -5.60 -9.50 0.27
N GLU A 83 -5.42 -9.33 1.57
CA GLU A 83 -6.11 -8.27 2.32
C GLU A 83 -5.70 -6.89 1.80
N LEU A 84 -4.41 -6.69 1.53
CA LEU A 84 -3.90 -5.44 1.00
C LEU A 84 -4.48 -5.16 -0.39
N ALA A 85 -4.47 -6.15 -1.26
CA ALA A 85 -5.01 -6.00 -2.61
C ALA A 85 -6.50 -5.69 -2.57
N GLU A 86 -7.24 -6.37 -1.71
CA GLU A 86 -8.68 -6.14 -1.55
C GLU A 86 -8.94 -4.74 -1.02
N PHE A 87 -8.18 -4.29 -0.04
CA PHE A 87 -8.30 -2.94 0.49
C PHE A 87 -8.10 -1.90 -0.61
N CYS A 88 -7.04 -2.07 -1.41
CA CYS A 88 -6.77 -1.16 -2.51
C CYS A 88 -7.90 -1.17 -3.55
N SER A 89 -8.47 -2.35 -3.81
CA SER A 89 -9.56 -2.47 -4.79
C SER A 89 -10.80 -1.71 -4.36
N GLN A 90 -11.00 -1.55 -3.06
CA GLN A 90 -12.17 -0.86 -2.50
C GLN A 90 -11.97 0.64 -2.36
N HIS A 91 -10.73 1.13 -2.38
CA HIS A 91 -10.42 2.51 -2.02
C HIS A 91 -9.69 3.31 -3.09
N TRP A 92 -9.24 2.70 -4.18
CA TRP A 92 -8.46 3.41 -5.20
C TRP A 92 -9.22 4.60 -5.80
N ASN A 93 -10.54 4.48 -5.92
CA ASN A 93 -11.35 5.53 -6.54
C ASN A 93 -11.47 6.77 -5.66
N GLU A 94 -11.05 6.72 -4.41
CA GLU A 94 -11.06 7.89 -3.52
C GLU A 94 -10.02 8.93 -3.95
N ALA A 95 -9.02 8.53 -4.72
CA ALA A 95 -8.01 9.45 -5.24
C ALA A 95 -8.49 10.23 -6.46
N GLU A 96 -9.57 9.79 -7.09
CA GLU A 96 -10.13 10.47 -8.25
C GLU A 96 -11.17 11.48 -7.84
N GLU A 97 -11.14 12.60 -8.54
CA GLU A 97 -12.07 13.67 -8.28
C GLU A 97 -12.99 13.91 -9.45
#